data_e1bed5c7ada536c8276286b0562449a7
#
_entry.id   e1bed5c7ada536c8276286b0562449a7
#
_cell.length_a   1.000
_cell.length_b   1.000
_cell.length_c   1.000
_cell.angle_alpha   90.00
_cell.angle_beta   90.00
_cell.angle_gamma   90.00
#
_symmetry.space_group_name_H-M   'P 1'
#
loop_
_entity.id
_entity.type
_entity.pdbx_description
1 polymer ?
#
loop_
_entity_poly.entity_id
_entity_poly.type
_entity_poly.pdbx_seq_one_letter_code
_entity_poly.pdbx_strand_id
1 'polypeptide(L)'
;MAKRDYYEVLGVDRNASANDIKKAYRKLAIQYHPDKNPGDKEAEEKFKEAAEAYSVLSDADKKARYDQFGFEGVSGAGGGGGFSGAGMDMNDIFSMFGDIFGGRGGFGGFGGFGGGSAGPQRHRGSDLRVKAKLTLQEIANGTTKKFKLKKYVQCTHCNGSGAEGNAYETCPECKGTGRVVRTQQSFFGMMRSEVPCPHCQGDGKIIKNKCSHCHGEGIVLGEEVVEVQIPAGVVEGMQLSMRGKGSAGKRNGINGDLLIVIEEEKHPELIRDENDLIYSLLLDIPTAALGGFAEIPTIDGKAKVTIDPGTQPGKVLRLRGKGLPTLNGYGKGDIVVNISVYIPETLSKDEKKSIENFRNSDNFRPTESIKEKIFRRFKSFFD
;
A
#
# COMPACT_ATOMS: atom_id res chain seq x y z
N MET A 1 10.48 -31.83 -32.44
CA MET A 1 10.07 -32.78 -31.40
C MET A 1 8.55 -32.77 -31.32
N ALA A 2 7.89 -33.92 -31.12
CA ALA A 2 6.44 -33.95 -30.93
C ALA A 2 6.09 -33.25 -29.61
N LYS A 3 5.15 -32.30 -29.64
CA LYS A 3 4.67 -31.62 -28.42
C LYS A 3 4.01 -32.66 -27.50
N ARG A 4 4.35 -32.64 -26.21
CA ARG A 4 3.75 -33.50 -25.19
C ARG A 4 2.31 -33.03 -24.87
N ASP A 5 1.41 -33.93 -24.55
CA ASP A 5 0.04 -33.63 -24.17
C ASP A 5 0.05 -32.69 -22.95
N TYR A 6 -0.79 -31.62 -22.95
CA TYR A 6 -0.83 -30.64 -21.88
C TYR A 6 -1.23 -31.21 -20.53
N TYR A 7 -2.04 -32.26 -20.50
CA TYR A 7 -2.37 -32.98 -19.27
C TYR A 7 -1.17 -33.75 -18.71
N GLU A 8 -0.35 -34.36 -19.60
CA GLU A 8 0.89 -35.01 -19.21
C GLU A 8 1.94 -34.01 -18.72
N VAL A 9 2.03 -32.83 -19.35
CA VAL A 9 2.95 -31.76 -18.95
C VAL A 9 2.64 -31.29 -17.53
N LEU A 10 1.37 -31.11 -17.18
CA LEU A 10 0.95 -30.71 -15.84
C LEU A 10 0.89 -31.89 -14.85
N GLY A 11 0.93 -33.14 -15.34
CA GLY A 11 0.79 -34.34 -14.51
C GLY A 11 -0.59 -34.50 -13.89
N VAL A 12 -1.66 -34.16 -14.63
CA VAL A 12 -3.05 -34.24 -14.19
C VAL A 12 -3.88 -35.12 -15.14
N ASP A 13 -4.98 -35.68 -14.63
CA ASP A 13 -5.94 -36.43 -15.44
C ASP A 13 -6.74 -35.49 -16.36
N ARG A 14 -7.23 -36.00 -17.50
CA ARG A 14 -8.07 -35.24 -18.45
C ARG A 14 -9.36 -34.71 -17.82
N ASN A 15 -9.87 -35.41 -16.81
CA ASN A 15 -11.05 -35.03 -16.03
C ASN A 15 -10.72 -34.12 -14.84
N ALA A 16 -9.48 -33.66 -14.68
CA ALA A 16 -9.05 -32.82 -13.57
C ALA A 16 -9.85 -31.52 -13.48
N SER A 17 -10.21 -31.14 -12.25
CA SER A 17 -10.90 -29.87 -12.01
C SER A 17 -9.98 -28.67 -12.27
N ALA A 18 -10.57 -27.49 -12.53
CA ALA A 18 -9.81 -26.25 -12.70
C ALA A 18 -8.91 -25.94 -11.48
N ASN A 19 -9.32 -26.37 -10.29
CA ASN A 19 -8.53 -26.22 -9.07
C ASN A 19 -7.32 -27.17 -9.05
N ASP A 20 -7.47 -28.37 -9.55
CA ASP A 20 -6.36 -29.34 -9.61
C ASP A 20 -5.33 -28.94 -10.66
N ILE A 21 -5.79 -28.49 -11.82
CA ILE A 21 -4.94 -27.91 -12.88
C ILE A 21 -4.12 -26.73 -12.32
N LYS A 22 -4.76 -25.83 -11.57
CA LYS A 22 -4.11 -24.67 -10.94
C LYS A 22 -3.08 -25.09 -9.88
N LYS A 23 -3.39 -26.09 -9.05
CA LYS A 23 -2.47 -26.62 -8.03
C LYS A 23 -1.24 -27.28 -8.68
N ALA A 24 -1.46 -28.09 -9.72
CA ALA A 24 -0.39 -28.75 -10.45
C ALA A 24 0.56 -27.75 -11.09
N TYR A 25 0.01 -26.75 -11.80
CA TYR A 25 0.80 -25.66 -12.36
C TYR A 25 1.64 -24.93 -11.32
N ARG A 26 1.03 -24.53 -10.18
CA ARG A 26 1.77 -23.84 -9.10
C ARG A 26 2.95 -24.65 -8.59
N LYS A 27 2.77 -25.97 -8.43
CA LYS A 27 3.85 -26.87 -7.99
C LYS A 27 5.02 -26.87 -8.97
N LEU A 28 4.73 -27.02 -10.28
CA LEU A 28 5.74 -27.00 -11.33
C LEU A 28 6.41 -25.63 -11.49
N ALA A 29 5.63 -24.55 -11.41
CA ALA A 29 6.15 -23.19 -11.49
C ALA A 29 7.11 -22.85 -10.33
N ILE A 30 6.85 -23.33 -9.11
CA ILE A 30 7.77 -23.16 -7.97
C ILE A 30 9.02 -24.05 -8.13
N GLN A 31 8.85 -25.25 -8.67
CA GLN A 31 9.93 -26.22 -8.83
C GLN A 31 10.92 -25.78 -9.91
N TYR A 32 10.45 -25.27 -11.05
CA TYR A 32 11.26 -24.88 -12.21
C TYR A 32 11.41 -23.35 -12.35
N HIS A 33 11.20 -22.61 -11.25
CA HIS A 33 11.34 -21.15 -11.26
C HIS A 33 12.78 -20.74 -11.60
N PRO A 34 12.99 -19.74 -12.48
CA PRO A 34 14.34 -19.32 -12.88
C PRO A 34 15.20 -18.83 -11.70
N ASP A 35 14.59 -18.22 -10.67
CA ASP A 35 15.32 -17.79 -9.47
C ASP A 35 15.85 -18.97 -8.64
N LYS A 36 15.21 -20.14 -8.73
CA LYS A 36 15.65 -21.35 -8.04
C LYS A 36 16.60 -22.20 -8.88
N ASN A 37 16.54 -22.07 -10.20
CA ASN A 37 17.32 -22.83 -11.16
C ASN A 37 18.04 -21.89 -12.14
N PRO A 38 18.92 -20.99 -11.66
CA PRO A 38 19.57 -20.01 -12.53
C PRO A 38 20.49 -20.71 -13.55
N GLY A 39 20.23 -20.47 -14.85
CA GLY A 39 21.03 -20.99 -15.94
C GLY A 39 20.74 -22.45 -16.36
N ASP A 40 19.76 -23.11 -15.77
CA ASP A 40 19.31 -24.45 -16.17
C ASP A 40 18.30 -24.38 -17.32
N LYS A 41 18.74 -24.69 -18.51
CA LYS A 41 17.92 -24.69 -19.74
C LYS A 41 16.78 -25.71 -19.71
N GLU A 42 17.01 -26.88 -19.10
CA GLU A 42 15.96 -27.89 -18.99
C GLU A 42 14.82 -27.45 -18.04
N ALA A 43 15.17 -26.79 -16.93
CA ALA A 43 14.20 -26.20 -16.04
C ALA A 43 13.40 -25.07 -16.72
N GLU A 44 14.07 -24.27 -17.55
CA GLU A 44 13.45 -23.21 -18.34
C GLU A 44 12.46 -23.75 -19.37
N GLU A 45 12.82 -24.82 -20.10
CA GLU A 45 11.92 -25.47 -21.05
C GLU A 45 10.70 -26.07 -20.36
N LYS A 46 10.88 -26.78 -19.25
CA LYS A 46 9.78 -27.35 -18.46
C LYS A 46 8.86 -26.28 -17.88
N PHE A 47 9.42 -25.13 -17.48
CA PHE A 47 8.63 -24.00 -17.03
C PHE A 47 7.76 -23.41 -18.15
N LYS A 48 8.34 -23.23 -19.36
CA LYS A 48 7.63 -22.76 -20.56
C LYS A 48 6.50 -23.71 -20.98
N GLU A 49 6.78 -25.01 -21.01
CA GLU A 49 5.78 -26.03 -21.34
C GLU A 49 4.62 -26.05 -20.32
N ALA A 50 4.94 -25.95 -19.01
CA ALA A 50 3.92 -25.91 -17.96
C ALA A 50 3.06 -24.64 -18.05
N ALA A 51 3.65 -23.49 -18.40
CA ALA A 51 2.93 -22.23 -18.59
C ALA A 51 2.01 -22.28 -19.82
N GLU A 52 2.48 -22.84 -20.94
CA GLU A 52 1.67 -23.06 -22.15
C GLU A 52 0.48 -23.98 -21.85
N ALA A 53 0.72 -25.13 -21.20
CA ALA A 53 -0.31 -26.08 -20.82
C ALA A 53 -1.38 -25.44 -19.90
N TYR A 54 -0.95 -24.67 -18.91
CA TYR A 54 -1.88 -23.98 -18.02
C TYR A 54 -2.69 -22.90 -18.74
N SER A 55 -2.13 -22.16 -19.67
CA SER A 55 -2.83 -21.13 -20.45
C SER A 55 -3.98 -21.68 -21.30
N VAL A 56 -3.88 -22.93 -21.70
CA VAL A 56 -4.93 -23.62 -22.47
C VAL A 56 -5.94 -24.31 -21.55
N LEU A 57 -5.46 -25.06 -20.55
CA LEU A 57 -6.32 -25.89 -19.72
C LEU A 57 -7.08 -25.12 -18.62
N SER A 58 -6.65 -23.90 -18.30
CA SER A 58 -7.33 -23.03 -17.32
C SER A 58 -8.55 -22.28 -17.87
N ASP A 59 -8.66 -22.16 -19.18
CA ASP A 59 -9.76 -21.50 -19.88
C ASP A 59 -10.72 -22.57 -20.42
N ALA A 60 -12.00 -22.51 -20.06
CA ALA A 60 -12.98 -23.51 -20.42
C ALA A 60 -13.17 -23.67 -21.93
N ASP A 61 -13.12 -22.56 -22.68
CA ASP A 61 -13.31 -22.57 -24.14
C ASP A 61 -12.08 -23.14 -24.85
N LYS A 62 -10.88 -22.78 -24.40
CA LYS A 62 -9.63 -23.31 -24.96
C LYS A 62 -9.44 -24.76 -24.61
N LYS A 63 -9.78 -25.16 -23.38
CA LYS A 63 -9.78 -26.57 -22.95
C LYS A 63 -10.69 -27.39 -23.82
N ALA A 64 -11.94 -26.96 -24.04
CA ALA A 64 -12.90 -27.68 -24.88
C ALA A 64 -12.40 -27.83 -26.33
N ARG A 65 -11.76 -26.82 -26.90
CA ARG A 65 -11.15 -26.88 -28.24
C ARG A 65 -9.94 -27.82 -28.27
N TYR A 66 -9.12 -27.78 -27.24
CA TYR A 66 -7.98 -28.69 -27.11
C TYR A 66 -8.44 -30.14 -26.96
N ASP A 67 -9.50 -30.40 -26.18
CA ASP A 67 -10.06 -31.72 -25.98
C ASP A 67 -10.68 -32.32 -27.26
N GLN A 68 -11.23 -31.44 -28.14
CA GLN A 68 -11.84 -31.87 -29.43
C GLN A 68 -10.85 -31.99 -30.59
N PHE A 69 -9.91 -31.06 -30.71
CA PHE A 69 -9.08 -30.89 -31.89
C PHE A 69 -7.57 -30.98 -31.60
N GLY A 70 -7.19 -31.26 -30.34
CA GLY A 70 -5.78 -31.29 -29.93
C GLY A 70 -5.07 -29.96 -30.11
N PHE A 71 -3.79 -30.02 -30.45
CA PHE A 71 -2.97 -28.80 -30.66
C PHE A 71 -3.45 -27.95 -31.85
N GLU A 72 -4.08 -28.52 -32.84
CA GLU A 72 -4.60 -27.77 -34.00
C GLU A 72 -5.76 -26.87 -33.62
N GLY A 73 -6.60 -27.28 -32.64
CA GLY A 73 -7.72 -26.50 -32.16
C GLY A 73 -7.34 -25.23 -31.40
N VAL A 74 -6.11 -25.15 -30.91
CA VAL A 74 -5.59 -24.00 -30.17
C VAL A 74 -4.55 -23.20 -30.92
N SER A 75 -4.00 -23.73 -32.04
CA SER A 75 -3.00 -23.03 -32.87
C SER A 75 -3.58 -22.16 -33.98
N GLY A 76 -4.85 -22.29 -34.36
CA GLY A 76 -5.36 -21.80 -35.62
C GLY A 76 -6.59 -20.94 -35.63
N ALA A 77 -7.27 -20.64 -34.50
CA ALA A 77 -8.54 -19.95 -34.54
C ALA A 77 -8.54 -18.61 -33.79
N GLY A 78 -8.34 -17.53 -34.52
CA GLY A 78 -8.82 -16.18 -34.16
C GLY A 78 -7.87 -15.31 -33.37
N GLY A 79 -7.17 -14.45 -34.09
CA GLY A 79 -6.85 -13.09 -33.66
C GLY A 79 -6.07 -12.90 -32.36
N GLY A 80 -4.74 -12.85 -32.43
CA GLY A 80 -3.91 -12.22 -31.42
C GLY A 80 -3.30 -13.16 -30.40
N GLY A 81 -2.07 -13.63 -30.66
CA GLY A 81 -1.20 -14.23 -29.65
C GLY A 81 -1.02 -15.73 -29.71
N GLY A 82 -0.74 -16.30 -30.91
CA GLY A 82 -0.17 -17.64 -31.00
C GLY A 82 1.23 -17.65 -30.38
N PHE A 83 1.43 -18.48 -29.38
CA PHE A 83 2.74 -18.80 -28.83
C PHE A 83 3.52 -19.61 -29.89
N SER A 84 3.94 -18.91 -30.94
CA SER A 84 4.84 -19.48 -31.94
C SER A 84 6.25 -19.26 -31.44
N GLY A 85 6.86 -20.32 -30.91
CA GLY A 85 8.19 -20.28 -30.33
C GLY A 85 9.25 -19.92 -31.36
N ALA A 86 9.55 -18.66 -31.52
CA ALA A 86 10.81 -18.11 -31.98
C ALA A 86 10.91 -16.66 -31.54
N GLY A 87 11.64 -16.38 -30.47
CA GLY A 87 12.18 -15.05 -30.20
C GLY A 87 11.47 -14.19 -29.19
N MET A 88 10.57 -14.70 -28.31
CA MET A 88 10.14 -13.92 -27.13
C MET A 88 11.12 -14.12 -25.99
N ASP A 89 11.64 -12.99 -25.51
CA ASP A 89 12.56 -12.97 -24.37
C ASP A 89 11.80 -13.37 -23.09
N MET A 90 12.51 -14.06 -22.17
CA MET A 90 11.98 -14.51 -20.88
C MET A 90 11.32 -13.37 -20.08
N ASN A 91 11.80 -12.15 -20.27
CA ASN A 91 11.28 -10.92 -19.63
C ASN A 91 9.87 -10.55 -20.13
N ASP A 92 9.56 -10.80 -21.40
CA ASP A 92 8.24 -10.52 -21.99
C ASP A 92 7.18 -11.50 -21.48
N ILE A 93 7.57 -12.76 -21.30
CA ILE A 93 6.72 -13.80 -20.70
C ILE A 93 6.48 -13.47 -19.22
N PHE A 94 7.51 -13.00 -18.52
CA PHE A 94 7.45 -12.65 -17.10
C PHE A 94 6.63 -11.38 -16.84
N SER A 95 6.70 -10.36 -17.71
CA SER A 95 5.89 -9.14 -17.61
C SER A 95 4.41 -9.42 -17.87
N MET A 96 4.10 -10.28 -18.83
CA MET A 96 2.74 -10.69 -19.15
C MET A 96 2.10 -11.54 -18.04
N PHE A 97 2.92 -12.33 -17.33
CA PHE A 97 2.50 -13.11 -16.15
C PHE A 97 2.57 -12.30 -14.83
N GLY A 98 3.46 -11.33 -14.71
CA GLY A 98 3.58 -10.43 -13.56
C GLY A 98 2.31 -9.61 -13.35
N ASP A 99 1.70 -9.13 -14.40
CA ASP A 99 0.43 -8.41 -14.37
C ASP A 99 -0.77 -9.31 -14.00
N ILE A 100 -0.69 -10.60 -14.30
CA ILE A 100 -1.75 -11.59 -13.98
C ILE A 100 -1.60 -12.17 -12.56
N PHE A 101 -0.35 -12.30 -12.06
CA PHE A 101 -0.06 -12.99 -10.80
C PHE A 101 0.56 -12.13 -9.70
N GLY A 102 1.18 -10.98 -10.01
CA GLY A 102 1.85 -10.08 -9.06
C GLY A 102 0.94 -9.10 -8.34
N GLY A 103 -0.31 -8.97 -8.73
CA GLY A 103 -1.32 -8.10 -8.11
C GLY A 103 -2.05 -8.80 -6.97
N ARG A 104 -1.69 -8.46 -5.77
CA ARG A 104 -2.34 -8.76 -4.48
C ARG A 104 -3.87 -8.75 -4.57
N GLY A 105 -4.49 -9.94 -4.68
CA GLY A 105 -5.88 -10.17 -4.29
C GLY A 105 -6.96 -9.59 -5.20
N GLY A 106 -7.42 -10.36 -6.18
CA GLY A 106 -8.63 -10.00 -6.90
C GLY A 106 -8.78 -10.72 -8.24
N PHE A 107 -9.10 -11.99 -8.20
CA PHE A 107 -9.60 -12.73 -9.36
C PHE A 107 -11.02 -12.25 -9.70
N GLY A 108 -11.10 -11.20 -10.52
CA GLY A 108 -12.41 -10.66 -10.92
C GLY A 108 -12.29 -9.52 -11.93
N GLY A 109 -11.67 -9.76 -13.13
CA GLY A 109 -11.53 -8.66 -14.07
C GLY A 109 -11.10 -9.02 -15.49
N PHE A 110 -11.11 -10.26 -15.89
CA PHE A 110 -10.88 -10.64 -17.29
C PHE A 110 -12.21 -10.91 -18.02
N GLY A 111 -13.11 -9.97 -17.91
CA GLY A 111 -14.41 -9.98 -18.61
C GLY A 111 -14.75 -8.62 -19.17
N GLY A 112 -13.89 -8.06 -20.05
CA GLY A 112 -14.09 -6.70 -20.55
C GLY A 112 -13.60 -6.43 -21.96
N PHE A 113 -13.61 -7.41 -22.85
CA PHE A 113 -13.59 -7.16 -24.29
C PHE A 113 -15.01 -7.04 -24.83
N GLY A 114 -15.89 -6.39 -24.07
CA GLY A 114 -17.18 -5.92 -24.52
C GLY A 114 -17.00 -4.49 -24.99
N GLY A 115 -17.18 -4.24 -26.29
CA GLY A 115 -17.21 -2.92 -26.91
C GLY A 115 -18.28 -2.03 -26.28
N GLY A 116 -17.99 -1.51 -25.09
CA GLY A 116 -18.70 -0.40 -24.52
C GLY A 116 -18.39 0.81 -25.36
N SER A 117 -19.40 1.42 -25.96
CA SER A 117 -19.37 2.70 -26.62
C SER A 117 -18.70 3.71 -25.68
N ALA A 118 -17.39 3.88 -25.83
CA ALA A 118 -16.62 4.81 -25.00
C ALA A 118 -17.09 6.22 -25.36
N GLY A 119 -17.96 6.78 -24.52
CA GLY A 119 -18.41 8.16 -24.63
C GLY A 119 -17.26 9.16 -24.69
N PRO A 120 -17.52 10.44 -24.89
CA PRO A 120 -16.51 11.49 -24.97
C PRO A 120 -15.59 11.41 -23.75
N GLN A 121 -14.30 11.48 -24.01
CA GLN A 121 -13.27 11.32 -22.99
C GLN A 121 -13.31 12.50 -22.02
N ARG A 122 -13.76 12.28 -20.80
CA ARG A 122 -13.79 13.34 -19.78
C ARG A 122 -12.38 13.61 -19.26
N HIS A 123 -12.00 14.87 -19.24
CA HIS A 123 -10.72 15.31 -18.69
C HIS A 123 -10.70 15.06 -17.16
N ARG A 124 -9.79 14.25 -16.69
CA ARG A 124 -9.59 14.05 -15.25
C ARG A 124 -8.65 15.12 -14.70
N GLY A 125 -9.03 15.71 -13.58
CA GLY A 125 -8.17 16.60 -12.79
C GLY A 125 -7.02 15.84 -12.14
N SER A 126 -5.95 16.54 -11.76
CA SER A 126 -4.82 15.96 -11.06
C SER A 126 -5.17 15.60 -9.62
N ASP A 127 -4.60 14.49 -9.16
CA ASP A 127 -4.65 14.11 -7.76
C ASP A 127 -3.75 15.02 -6.93
N LEU A 128 -4.13 15.30 -5.69
CA LEU A 128 -3.37 16.12 -4.76
C LEU A 128 -2.85 15.25 -3.62
N ARG A 129 -1.64 15.52 -3.18
CA ARG A 129 -1.03 14.86 -2.01
C ARG A 129 -0.78 15.89 -0.91
N VAL A 130 -1.22 15.56 0.30
CA VAL A 130 -1.06 16.39 1.50
C VAL A 130 -0.54 15.53 2.64
N LYS A 131 0.36 16.07 3.45
CA LYS A 131 0.83 15.43 4.67
C LYS A 131 -0.02 15.90 5.85
N ALA A 132 -0.50 14.97 6.64
CA ALA A 132 -1.20 15.21 7.89
C ALA A 132 -0.29 14.83 9.05
N LYS A 133 0.25 15.83 9.76
CA LYS A 133 0.99 15.61 11.00
C LYS A 133 0.03 15.36 12.14
N LEU A 134 0.25 14.26 12.86
CA LEU A 134 -0.60 13.80 13.94
C LEU A 134 0.23 13.56 15.20
N THR A 135 -0.28 14.03 16.34
CA THR A 135 0.26 13.66 17.65
C THR A 135 -0.21 12.28 18.05
N LEU A 136 0.47 11.62 19.00
CA LEU A 136 0.05 10.32 19.54
C LEU A 136 -1.36 10.37 20.10
N GLN A 137 -1.76 11.49 20.71
CA GLN A 137 -3.11 11.69 21.25
C GLN A 137 -4.18 11.75 20.14
N GLU A 138 -3.88 12.43 19.02
CA GLU A 138 -4.77 12.46 17.85
C GLU A 138 -4.87 11.08 17.19
N ILE A 139 -3.77 10.32 17.16
CA ILE A 139 -3.75 8.94 16.65
C ILE A 139 -4.58 8.02 17.55
N ALA A 140 -4.50 8.20 18.88
CA ALA A 140 -5.24 7.36 19.83
C ALA A 140 -6.75 7.56 19.77
N ASN A 141 -7.19 8.80 19.58
CA ASN A 141 -8.61 9.17 19.67
C ASN A 141 -9.27 9.34 18.29
N GLY A 142 -8.46 9.41 17.24
CA GLY A 142 -8.90 9.90 15.95
C GLY A 142 -9.11 11.43 15.99
N THR A 143 -9.12 12.05 14.84
CA THR A 143 -9.26 13.51 14.75
C THR A 143 -9.87 13.93 13.43
N THR A 144 -10.43 15.13 13.41
CA THR A 144 -10.90 15.76 12.18
C THR A 144 -10.03 16.97 11.88
N LYS A 145 -9.30 16.93 10.76
CA LYS A 145 -8.43 18.05 10.34
C LYS A 145 -8.97 18.76 9.12
N LYS A 146 -8.81 20.08 9.09
CA LYS A 146 -9.19 20.94 7.96
C LYS A 146 -7.95 21.34 7.20
N PHE A 147 -7.93 21.04 5.91
CA PHE A 147 -6.83 21.39 5.00
C PHE A 147 -7.27 22.48 4.05
N LYS A 148 -6.58 23.61 4.06
CA LYS A 148 -6.75 24.68 3.07
C LYS A 148 -5.87 24.38 1.88
N LEU A 149 -6.47 24.02 0.75
CA LEU A 149 -5.78 23.55 -0.44
C LEU A 149 -5.90 24.58 -1.56
N LYS A 150 -4.76 24.92 -2.17
CA LYS A 150 -4.71 25.65 -3.43
C LYS A 150 -4.79 24.64 -4.56
N LYS A 151 -5.90 24.66 -5.31
CA LYS A 151 -6.16 23.72 -6.40
C LYS A 151 -7.01 24.34 -7.50
N TYR A 152 -7.05 23.66 -8.63
CA TYR A 152 -8.05 24.02 -9.62
C TYR A 152 -9.44 23.65 -9.11
N VAL A 153 -10.32 24.63 -9.07
CA VAL A 153 -11.74 24.48 -8.72
C VAL A 153 -12.59 24.82 -9.93
N GLN A 154 -13.81 24.33 -9.92
CA GLN A 154 -14.76 24.61 -10.98
C GLN A 154 -15.04 26.12 -11.08
N CYS A 155 -14.98 26.67 -12.29
CA CYS A 155 -15.28 28.06 -12.53
C CYS A 155 -16.75 28.35 -12.22
N THR A 156 -17.02 29.21 -11.26
CA THR A 156 -18.37 29.56 -10.84
C THR A 156 -19.14 30.40 -11.89
N HIS A 157 -18.41 31.15 -12.72
CA HIS A 157 -19.02 32.01 -13.75
C HIS A 157 -19.68 31.22 -14.90
N CYS A 158 -19.08 30.09 -15.30
CA CYS A 158 -19.61 29.21 -16.34
C CYS A 158 -20.01 27.82 -15.80
N ASN A 159 -20.06 27.64 -14.51
CA ASN A 159 -20.35 26.35 -13.85
C ASN A 159 -19.55 25.19 -14.44
N GLY A 160 -18.26 25.43 -14.69
CA GLY A 160 -17.32 24.44 -15.19
C GLY A 160 -17.39 24.15 -16.67
N SER A 161 -18.34 24.74 -17.41
CA SER A 161 -18.53 24.46 -18.83
C SER A 161 -17.41 25.01 -19.75
N GLY A 162 -16.76 26.08 -19.33
CA GLY A 162 -15.79 26.82 -20.16
C GLY A 162 -16.44 27.73 -21.21
N ALA A 163 -17.76 27.60 -21.44
CA ALA A 163 -18.50 28.38 -22.42
C ALA A 163 -19.32 29.48 -21.74
N GLU A 164 -19.36 30.63 -22.31
CA GLU A 164 -20.28 31.70 -21.91
C GLU A 164 -21.70 31.33 -22.36
N GLY A 165 -22.66 31.34 -21.43
CA GLY A 165 -24.05 30.98 -21.72
C GLY A 165 -24.26 29.54 -22.21
N ASN A 166 -23.32 28.62 -21.93
CA ASN A 166 -23.35 27.21 -22.39
C ASN A 166 -23.41 27.07 -23.92
N ALA A 167 -22.87 28.01 -24.67
CA ALA A 167 -22.86 28.03 -26.12
C ALA A 167 -21.85 27.02 -26.70
N TYR A 168 -22.33 25.83 -27.04
CA TYR A 168 -21.54 24.78 -27.70
C TYR A 168 -22.03 24.52 -29.11
N GLU A 169 -21.13 24.15 -29.98
CA GLU A 169 -21.41 23.60 -31.30
C GLU A 169 -20.89 22.17 -31.39
N THR A 170 -21.57 21.30 -32.12
CA THR A 170 -21.10 19.95 -32.39
C THR A 170 -19.79 20.01 -33.19
N CYS A 171 -18.76 19.29 -32.81
CA CYS A 171 -17.52 19.28 -33.56
C CYS A 171 -17.74 18.76 -34.98
N PRO A 172 -17.41 19.56 -36.03
CA PRO A 172 -17.66 19.19 -37.44
C PRO A 172 -16.79 17.98 -37.87
N GLU A 173 -15.60 17.81 -37.29
CA GLU A 173 -14.68 16.76 -37.69
C GLU A 173 -15.11 15.37 -37.17
N CYS A 174 -15.46 15.26 -35.89
CA CYS A 174 -15.90 14.00 -35.30
C CYS A 174 -17.43 13.84 -35.21
N LYS A 175 -18.19 14.85 -35.61
CA LYS A 175 -19.67 14.87 -35.57
C LYS A 175 -20.25 14.50 -34.20
N GLY A 176 -19.54 14.91 -33.12
CA GLY A 176 -19.99 14.71 -31.73
C GLY A 176 -19.41 13.45 -31.06
N THR A 177 -18.76 12.56 -31.78
CA THR A 177 -18.22 11.31 -31.21
C THR A 177 -16.99 11.51 -30.30
N GLY A 178 -16.29 12.65 -30.45
CA GLY A 178 -15.04 12.92 -29.71
C GLY A 178 -13.83 12.16 -30.25
N ARG A 179 -13.99 11.24 -31.22
CA ARG A 179 -12.91 10.37 -31.73
C ARG A 179 -12.90 10.40 -33.25
N VAL A 180 -11.72 10.17 -33.79
CA VAL A 180 -11.48 9.98 -35.22
C VAL A 180 -10.68 8.72 -35.47
N VAL A 181 -10.99 8.03 -36.56
CA VAL A 181 -10.21 6.82 -36.93
C VAL A 181 -9.00 7.27 -37.72
N ARG A 182 -7.80 6.96 -37.24
CA ARG A 182 -6.56 7.11 -37.98
C ARG A 182 -6.09 5.75 -38.48
N THR A 183 -5.80 5.71 -39.77
CA THR A 183 -5.19 4.53 -40.38
C THR A 183 -3.68 4.77 -40.43
N GLN A 184 -2.91 3.92 -39.76
CA GLN A 184 -1.45 3.93 -39.81
C GLN A 184 -0.96 2.69 -40.55
N GLN A 185 -0.03 2.88 -41.47
CA GLN A 185 0.64 1.79 -42.12
C GLN A 185 1.75 1.29 -41.19
N SER A 186 1.60 0.07 -40.72
CA SER A 186 2.59 -0.64 -39.89
C SER A 186 3.26 -1.70 -40.73
N PHE A 187 4.40 -2.21 -40.32
CA PHE A 187 5.12 -3.33 -40.95
C PHE A 187 4.24 -4.58 -41.09
N PHE A 188 3.19 -4.71 -40.29
CA PHE A 188 2.21 -5.80 -40.29
C PHE A 188 0.91 -5.48 -41.04
N GLY A 189 0.85 -4.39 -41.80
CA GLY A 189 -0.33 -3.99 -42.54
C GLY A 189 -0.98 -2.69 -42.07
N MET A 190 -2.17 -2.38 -42.58
CA MET A 190 -2.93 -1.19 -42.23
C MET A 190 -3.64 -1.39 -40.87
N MET A 191 -3.18 -0.69 -39.83
CA MET A 191 -3.85 -0.64 -38.52
C MET A 191 -4.78 0.57 -38.47
N ARG A 192 -6.04 0.33 -38.10
CA ARG A 192 -7.01 1.39 -37.78
C ARG A 192 -7.07 1.56 -36.27
N SER A 193 -6.72 2.74 -35.78
CA SER A 193 -6.81 3.09 -34.37
C SER A 193 -7.77 4.27 -34.18
N GLU A 194 -8.62 4.18 -33.15
CA GLU A 194 -9.44 5.31 -32.71
C GLU A 194 -8.59 6.19 -31.80
N VAL A 195 -8.45 7.47 -32.20
CA VAL A 195 -7.71 8.47 -31.41
C VAL A 195 -8.65 9.63 -31.04
N PRO A 196 -8.39 10.33 -29.94
CA PRO A 196 -9.15 11.55 -29.61
C PRO A 196 -9.12 12.52 -30.79
N CYS A 197 -10.26 13.11 -31.11
CA CYS A 197 -10.37 14.09 -32.19
C CYS A 197 -9.44 15.29 -31.89
N PRO A 198 -8.50 15.65 -32.78
CA PRO A 198 -7.58 16.74 -32.53
C PRO A 198 -8.26 18.11 -32.43
N HIS A 199 -9.41 18.28 -33.11
CA HIS A 199 -10.14 19.55 -33.15
C HIS A 199 -10.85 19.85 -31.83
N CYS A 200 -11.55 18.88 -31.23
CA CYS A 200 -12.25 19.04 -29.95
C CYS A 200 -11.54 18.38 -28.76
N GLN A 201 -10.38 17.78 -28.96
CA GLN A 201 -9.57 17.12 -27.93
C GLN A 201 -10.34 16.02 -27.15
N GLY A 202 -11.28 15.38 -27.80
CA GLY A 202 -12.08 14.31 -27.19
C GLY A 202 -13.47 14.76 -26.69
N ASP A 203 -13.77 16.05 -26.60
CA ASP A 203 -15.01 16.56 -26.03
C ASP A 203 -16.26 16.36 -26.94
N GLY A 204 -16.05 16.12 -28.22
CA GLY A 204 -17.15 16.03 -29.21
C GLY A 204 -17.84 17.36 -29.51
N LYS A 205 -17.58 18.42 -28.77
CA LYS A 205 -18.17 19.75 -28.88
C LYS A 205 -17.10 20.82 -28.91
N ILE A 206 -17.39 21.96 -29.51
CA ILE A 206 -16.52 23.12 -29.59
C ILE A 206 -17.20 24.29 -28.88
N ILE A 207 -16.43 25.06 -28.12
CA ILE A 207 -16.92 26.25 -27.45
C ILE A 207 -16.98 27.41 -28.46
N LYS A 208 -18.17 27.95 -28.69
CA LYS A 208 -18.36 29.12 -29.57
C LYS A 208 -17.84 30.40 -28.89
N ASN A 209 -18.30 30.65 -27.67
CA ASN A 209 -17.90 31.82 -26.91
C ASN A 209 -17.19 31.32 -25.63
N LYS A 210 -15.90 31.61 -25.53
CA LYS A 210 -15.11 31.20 -24.34
C LYS A 210 -15.48 32.07 -23.14
N CYS A 211 -15.70 31.46 -22.00
CA CYS A 211 -15.88 32.17 -20.73
C CYS A 211 -14.68 33.07 -20.47
N SER A 212 -14.93 34.36 -20.27
CA SER A 212 -13.89 35.37 -20.01
C SER A 212 -13.10 35.12 -18.73
N HIS A 213 -13.70 34.47 -17.75
CA HIS A 213 -13.08 34.21 -16.42
C HIS A 213 -12.11 33.02 -16.42
N CYS A 214 -12.42 31.94 -17.13
CA CYS A 214 -11.59 30.73 -17.20
C CYS A 214 -10.97 30.48 -18.59
N HIS A 215 -11.16 31.39 -19.55
CA HIS A 215 -10.62 31.34 -20.92
C HIS A 215 -10.93 30.03 -21.68
N GLY A 216 -12.09 29.41 -21.37
CA GLY A 216 -12.54 28.19 -22.01
C GLY A 216 -12.11 26.89 -21.32
N GLU A 217 -11.38 26.95 -20.23
CA GLU A 217 -10.94 25.76 -19.51
C GLU A 217 -12.00 25.18 -18.56
N GLY A 218 -12.95 26.00 -18.10
CA GLY A 218 -13.99 25.60 -17.13
C GLY A 218 -13.48 25.50 -15.68
N ILE A 219 -12.18 25.71 -15.45
CA ILE A 219 -11.55 25.64 -14.13
C ILE A 219 -10.72 26.89 -13.88
N VAL A 220 -10.57 27.27 -12.61
CA VAL A 220 -9.75 28.38 -12.14
C VAL A 220 -8.95 27.96 -10.92
N LEU A 221 -7.81 28.60 -10.69
CA LEU A 221 -7.06 28.35 -9.47
C LEU A 221 -7.80 29.02 -8.31
N GLY A 222 -8.11 28.24 -7.28
CA GLY A 222 -8.83 28.69 -6.10
C GLY A 222 -8.34 28.01 -4.83
N GLU A 223 -8.91 28.40 -3.71
CA GLU A 223 -8.65 27.79 -2.40
C GLU A 223 -9.93 27.07 -1.94
N GLU A 224 -9.78 25.84 -1.51
CA GLU A 224 -10.88 25.06 -0.93
C GLU A 224 -10.43 24.48 0.40
N VAL A 225 -11.31 24.56 1.40
CA VAL A 225 -11.10 23.91 2.68
C VAL A 225 -11.76 22.55 2.65
N VAL A 226 -10.96 21.51 2.82
CA VAL A 226 -11.42 20.11 2.86
C VAL A 226 -11.30 19.62 4.30
N GLU A 227 -12.39 19.12 4.84
CA GLU A 227 -12.44 18.49 6.16
C GLU A 227 -12.24 16.98 6.00
N VAL A 228 -11.30 16.43 6.76
CA VAL A 228 -10.86 15.04 6.69
C VAL A 228 -11.02 14.42 8.06
N GLN A 229 -11.81 13.36 8.15
CA GLN A 229 -11.90 12.52 9.34
C GLN A 229 -10.80 11.45 9.29
N ILE A 230 -9.93 11.48 10.28
CA ILE A 230 -8.82 10.52 10.42
C ILE A 230 -9.20 9.56 11.53
N PRO A 231 -9.33 8.25 11.24
CA PRO A 231 -9.71 7.27 12.26
C PRO A 231 -8.61 7.07 13.29
N ALA A 232 -8.98 6.54 14.45
CA ALA A 232 -8.02 6.15 15.47
C ALA A 232 -7.16 4.96 15.02
N GLY A 233 -5.91 4.89 15.49
CA GLY A 233 -5.01 3.78 15.21
C GLY A 233 -4.31 3.84 13.85
N VAL A 234 -4.33 4.98 13.16
CA VAL A 234 -3.57 5.15 11.91
C VAL A 234 -2.07 5.01 12.16
N VAL A 235 -1.34 4.58 11.13
CA VAL A 235 0.10 4.33 11.18
C VAL A 235 0.83 5.34 10.30
N GLU A 236 2.07 5.67 10.66
CA GLU A 236 2.95 6.52 9.84
C GLU A 236 3.08 5.95 8.43
N GLY A 237 3.07 6.84 7.43
CA GLY A 237 3.12 6.45 6.02
C GLY A 237 1.79 5.96 5.44
N MET A 238 0.76 5.76 6.25
CA MET A 238 -0.57 5.38 5.75
C MET A 238 -1.14 6.47 4.86
N GLN A 239 -1.80 6.07 3.78
CA GLN A 239 -2.43 6.97 2.84
C GLN A 239 -3.95 6.83 2.89
N LEU A 240 -4.62 7.93 3.20
CA LEU A 240 -6.07 8.06 3.11
C LEU A 240 -6.44 8.69 1.77
N SER A 241 -7.42 8.15 1.07
CA SER A 241 -7.89 8.66 -0.22
C SER A 241 -9.30 9.22 -0.11
N MET A 242 -9.47 10.49 -0.52
CA MET A 242 -10.77 11.12 -0.65
C MET A 242 -11.08 11.34 -2.13
N ARG A 243 -12.01 10.54 -2.66
CA ARG A 243 -12.40 10.58 -4.06
C ARG A 243 -13.01 11.93 -4.45
N GLY A 244 -12.59 12.46 -5.59
CA GLY A 244 -13.13 13.70 -6.18
C GLY A 244 -12.77 14.97 -5.41
N LYS A 245 -11.89 14.92 -4.40
CA LYS A 245 -11.44 16.07 -3.62
C LYS A 245 -10.10 16.66 -4.10
N GLY A 246 -9.53 16.10 -5.15
CA GLY A 246 -8.38 16.66 -5.87
C GLY A 246 -8.71 17.88 -6.72
N SER A 247 -7.89 18.20 -7.70
CA SER A 247 -8.14 19.29 -8.65
C SER A 247 -9.34 18.98 -9.55
N ALA A 248 -10.08 20.00 -9.92
CA ALA A 248 -11.19 19.87 -10.86
C ALA A 248 -10.70 19.49 -12.27
N GLY A 249 -11.46 18.64 -12.95
CA GLY A 249 -11.23 18.33 -14.35
C GLY A 249 -11.74 19.44 -15.26
N LYS A 250 -11.03 19.70 -16.35
CA LYS A 250 -11.45 20.72 -17.35
C LYS A 250 -12.80 20.39 -17.94
N ARG A 251 -13.59 21.43 -18.24
CA ARG A 251 -14.87 21.35 -18.97
C ARG A 251 -15.85 20.32 -18.40
N ASN A 252 -16.17 20.45 -17.11
CA ASN A 252 -17.01 19.49 -16.38
C ASN A 252 -16.44 18.06 -16.41
N GLY A 253 -15.12 17.95 -16.42
CA GLY A 253 -14.41 16.69 -16.30
C GLY A 253 -14.54 16.08 -14.91
N ILE A 254 -13.89 14.95 -14.71
CA ILE A 254 -13.89 14.25 -13.42
C ILE A 254 -12.80 14.89 -12.54
N ASN A 255 -13.15 15.20 -11.30
CA ASN A 255 -12.15 15.68 -10.35
C ASN A 255 -11.14 14.56 -10.02
N GLY A 256 -9.90 14.94 -9.75
CA GLY A 256 -8.90 14.05 -9.16
C GLY A 256 -9.23 13.72 -7.71
N ASP A 257 -8.36 12.94 -7.08
CA ASP A 257 -8.51 12.51 -5.70
C ASP A 257 -7.55 13.28 -4.79
N LEU A 258 -7.91 13.41 -3.51
CA LEU A 258 -7.02 13.94 -2.48
C LEU A 258 -6.43 12.76 -1.69
N LEU A 259 -5.11 12.67 -1.70
CA LEU A 259 -4.33 11.66 -1.01
C LEU A 259 -3.68 12.30 0.23
N ILE A 260 -4.06 11.83 1.41
CA ILE A 260 -3.54 12.33 2.67
C ILE A 260 -2.56 11.29 3.21
N VAL A 261 -1.29 11.67 3.33
CA VAL A 261 -0.23 10.83 3.89
C VAL A 261 -0.09 11.19 5.37
N ILE A 262 -0.24 10.20 6.23
CA ILE A 262 -0.07 10.36 7.67
C ILE A 262 1.42 10.46 8.00
N GLU A 263 1.77 11.48 8.76
CA GLU A 263 3.11 11.70 9.33
C GLU A 263 2.96 11.82 10.85
N GLU A 264 3.68 10.98 11.59
CA GLU A 264 3.62 11.01 13.05
C GLU A 264 4.53 12.11 13.59
N GLU A 265 4.02 12.88 14.55
CA GLU A 265 4.79 13.87 15.29
C GLU A 265 5.50 13.18 16.45
N LYS A 266 6.83 13.39 16.55
CA LYS A 266 7.64 12.77 17.60
C LYS A 266 7.17 13.25 18.99
N HIS A 267 6.86 12.28 19.84
CA HIS A 267 6.55 12.58 21.24
C HIS A 267 7.86 12.72 22.03
N PRO A 268 7.94 13.67 23.01
CA PRO A 268 9.19 13.92 23.76
C PRO A 268 9.61 12.74 24.64
N GLU A 269 8.69 11.95 25.15
CA GLU A 269 8.94 10.92 26.16
C GLU A 269 8.52 9.50 25.73
N LEU A 270 7.57 9.36 24.80
CA LEU A 270 7.02 8.09 24.37
C LEU A 270 7.53 7.74 22.96
N ILE A 271 7.97 6.52 22.78
CA ILE A 271 8.37 5.97 21.47
C ILE A 271 7.31 4.96 21.07
N ARG A 272 6.83 5.06 19.86
CA ARG A 272 5.85 4.11 19.31
C ARG A 272 6.56 2.86 18.77
N ASP A 273 6.01 1.71 19.11
CA ASP A 273 6.34 0.41 18.55
C ASP A 273 5.05 -0.30 18.15
N GLU A 274 4.67 -0.21 16.87
CA GLU A 274 3.36 -0.63 16.35
C GLU A 274 2.18 -0.01 17.12
N ASN A 275 1.51 -0.79 17.98
CA ASN A 275 0.42 -0.34 18.84
C ASN A 275 0.87 -0.13 20.30
N ASP A 276 2.05 -0.62 20.64
CA ASP A 276 2.64 -0.42 21.96
C ASP A 276 3.40 0.91 22.02
N LEU A 277 3.55 1.45 23.23
CA LEU A 277 4.35 2.63 23.50
C LEU A 277 5.48 2.26 24.44
N ILE A 278 6.69 2.69 24.14
CA ILE A 278 7.86 2.47 24.96
C ILE A 278 8.18 3.74 25.75
N TYR A 279 8.36 3.59 27.04
CA TYR A 279 8.79 4.65 27.96
C TYR A 279 10.02 4.23 28.75
N SER A 280 10.98 5.13 28.90
CA SER A 280 12.16 4.91 29.77
C SER A 280 11.95 5.64 31.08
N LEU A 281 11.70 4.87 32.15
CA LEU A 281 11.52 5.41 33.49
C LEU A 281 12.87 5.46 34.21
N LEU A 282 13.30 6.64 34.60
CA LEU A 282 14.52 6.83 35.37
C LEU A 282 14.14 6.99 36.84
N LEU A 283 14.48 5.99 37.64
CA LEU A 283 14.27 6.00 39.10
C LEU A 283 15.51 6.50 39.83
N ASP A 284 15.31 7.13 40.99
CA ASP A 284 16.39 7.35 41.94
C ASP A 284 16.72 6.08 42.71
N ILE A 285 17.93 6.02 43.29
CA ILE A 285 18.42 4.88 44.08
C ILE A 285 17.50 4.55 45.26
N PRO A 286 17.07 5.55 46.10
CA PRO A 286 16.14 5.28 47.17
C PRO A 286 14.85 4.62 46.76
N THR A 287 14.19 5.13 45.72
CA THR A 287 12.93 4.55 45.21
C THR A 287 13.14 3.15 44.65
N ALA A 288 14.24 2.91 43.92
CA ALA A 288 14.56 1.57 43.42
C ALA A 288 14.83 0.56 44.53
N ALA A 289 15.48 0.99 45.63
CA ALA A 289 15.85 0.12 46.76
C ALA A 289 14.71 -0.12 47.74
N LEU A 290 14.01 0.93 48.15
CA LEU A 290 12.98 0.89 49.17
C LEU A 290 11.57 0.65 48.62
N GLY A 291 11.40 0.79 47.33
CA GLY A 291 10.09 0.81 46.69
C GLY A 291 9.41 2.18 46.81
N GLY A 292 8.28 2.34 46.14
CA GLY A 292 7.56 3.57 46.12
C GLY A 292 6.58 3.66 44.96
N PHE A 293 6.34 4.88 44.52
CA PHE A 293 5.47 5.17 43.40
C PHE A 293 6.21 6.02 42.37
N ALA A 294 5.96 5.74 41.10
CA ALA A 294 6.44 6.55 40.00
C ALA A 294 5.25 6.98 39.12
N GLU A 295 5.31 8.18 38.57
CA GLU A 295 4.37 8.65 37.56
C GLU A 295 4.90 8.40 36.16
N ILE A 296 4.07 7.82 35.33
CA ILE A 296 4.40 7.47 33.95
C ILE A 296 3.48 8.26 33.03
N PRO A 297 4.02 8.97 32.01
CA PRO A 297 3.19 9.64 31.02
C PRO A 297 2.41 8.61 30.22
N THR A 298 1.16 8.92 29.96
CA THR A 298 0.27 8.15 29.11
C THR A 298 -0.34 9.07 28.06
N ILE A 299 -0.99 8.52 27.05
CA ILE A 299 -1.67 9.32 26.01
C ILE A 299 -2.72 10.27 26.62
N ASP A 300 -3.45 9.79 27.63
CA ASP A 300 -4.57 10.53 28.26
C ASP A 300 -4.15 11.31 29.52
N GLY A 301 -2.86 11.35 29.86
CA GLY A 301 -2.37 12.03 31.07
C GLY A 301 -1.24 11.26 31.74
N LYS A 302 -1.36 10.97 33.06
CA LYS A 302 -0.34 10.25 33.83
C LYS A 302 -0.93 9.05 34.56
N ALA A 303 -0.16 7.97 34.64
CA ALA A 303 -0.48 6.78 35.41
C ALA A 303 0.49 6.65 36.60
N LYS A 304 -0.04 6.40 37.80
CA LYS A 304 0.77 6.10 38.98
C LYS A 304 1.01 4.61 39.07
N VAL A 305 2.28 4.21 39.11
CA VAL A 305 2.73 2.81 39.16
C VAL A 305 3.50 2.55 40.44
N THR A 306 3.23 1.40 41.06
CA THR A 306 3.95 0.94 42.24
C THR A 306 5.28 0.32 41.82
N ILE A 307 6.34 0.71 42.48
CA ILE A 307 7.69 0.18 42.33
C ILE A 307 7.98 -0.72 43.52
N ASP A 308 8.26 -2.01 43.25
CA ASP A 308 8.61 -2.96 44.31
C ASP A 308 9.98 -2.64 44.89
N PRO A 309 10.20 -2.90 46.20
CA PRO A 309 11.54 -2.80 46.80
C PRO A 309 12.54 -3.72 46.08
N GLY A 310 13.78 -3.23 45.90
CA GLY A 310 14.84 -3.97 45.22
C GLY A 310 14.65 -4.09 43.70
N THR A 311 13.89 -3.18 43.08
CA THR A 311 13.71 -3.14 41.63
C THR A 311 15.06 -2.91 40.94
N GLN A 312 15.46 -3.87 40.06
CA GLN A 312 16.70 -3.80 39.33
C GLN A 312 16.58 -3.01 38.02
N PRO A 313 17.66 -2.33 37.59
CA PRO A 313 17.66 -1.67 36.27
C PRO A 313 17.44 -2.69 35.14
N GLY A 314 16.76 -2.25 34.09
CA GLY A 314 16.34 -3.11 32.98
C GLY A 314 15.13 -4.00 33.29
N LYS A 315 14.47 -3.88 34.46
CA LYS A 315 13.15 -4.48 34.69
C LYS A 315 12.16 -3.80 33.78
N VAL A 316 11.33 -4.59 33.10
CA VAL A 316 10.27 -4.08 32.22
C VAL A 316 8.94 -4.23 32.93
N LEU A 317 8.20 -3.14 33.02
CA LEU A 317 6.81 -3.12 33.48
C LEU A 317 5.89 -2.92 32.27
N ARG A 318 4.72 -3.56 32.30
CA ARG A 318 3.74 -3.44 31.22
C ARG A 318 2.42 -2.94 31.75
N LEU A 319 2.00 -1.77 31.25
CA LEU A 319 0.69 -1.20 31.54
C LEU A 319 -0.27 -1.61 30.41
N ARG A 320 -1.09 -2.60 30.71
CA ARG A 320 -1.99 -3.21 29.73
C ARG A 320 -3.07 -2.25 29.27
N GLY A 321 -3.33 -2.23 27.95
CA GLY A 321 -4.38 -1.44 27.33
C GLY A 321 -4.19 0.07 27.39
N LYS A 322 -2.95 0.55 27.66
CA LYS A 322 -2.60 1.98 27.71
C LYS A 322 -1.86 2.48 26.46
N GLY A 323 -1.61 1.60 25.49
CA GLY A 323 -1.05 1.94 24.19
C GLY A 323 -2.08 2.47 23.19
N LEU A 324 -1.74 2.42 21.91
CA LEU A 324 -2.56 2.90 20.81
C LEU A 324 -3.63 1.87 20.40
N PRO A 325 -4.78 2.31 19.91
CA PRO A 325 -5.81 1.41 19.40
C PRO A 325 -5.36 0.79 18.08
N THR A 326 -5.86 -0.41 17.80
CA THR A 326 -5.67 -1.08 16.52
C THR A 326 -6.62 -0.48 15.48
N LEU A 327 -6.11 -0.12 14.31
CA LEU A 327 -6.95 0.37 13.21
C LEU A 327 -7.95 -0.72 12.78
N ASN A 328 -9.23 -0.37 12.74
CA ASN A 328 -10.34 -1.28 12.38
C ASN A 328 -10.40 -2.59 13.19
N GLY A 329 -9.74 -2.65 14.35
CA GLY A 329 -9.71 -3.81 15.23
C GLY A 329 -10.23 -3.51 16.63
N TYR A 330 -10.35 -4.57 17.44
CA TYR A 330 -10.67 -4.45 18.86
C TYR A 330 -9.38 -4.52 19.68
N GLY A 331 -9.27 -3.63 20.66
CA GLY A 331 -8.18 -3.62 21.62
C GLY A 331 -7.23 -2.43 21.46
N LYS A 332 -6.42 -2.26 22.48
CA LYS A 332 -5.34 -1.26 22.56
C LYS A 332 -4.06 -2.00 22.87
N GLY A 333 -2.94 -1.50 22.38
CA GLY A 333 -1.61 -1.90 22.81
C GLY A 333 -1.34 -1.55 24.26
N ASP A 334 -0.13 -1.79 24.70
CA ASP A 334 0.33 -1.59 26.07
C ASP A 334 1.35 -0.45 26.13
N ILE A 335 1.64 0.07 27.34
CA ILE A 335 2.85 0.86 27.56
C ILE A 335 3.90 -0.05 28.19
N VAL A 336 5.01 -0.20 27.50
CA VAL A 336 6.20 -0.96 27.92
C VAL A 336 7.17 0.01 28.59
N VAL A 337 7.30 -0.10 29.91
CA VAL A 337 8.14 0.79 30.72
C VAL A 337 9.46 0.09 31.02
N ASN A 338 10.54 0.62 30.48
CA ASN A 338 11.89 0.15 30.80
C ASN A 338 12.45 0.96 31.97
N ILE A 339 12.81 0.28 33.06
CA ILE A 339 13.33 0.90 34.26
C ILE A 339 14.83 1.07 34.17
N SER A 340 15.28 2.30 34.33
CA SER A 340 16.68 2.67 34.56
C SER A 340 16.83 3.29 35.93
N VAL A 341 18.01 3.20 36.52
CA VAL A 341 18.33 3.78 37.83
C VAL A 341 19.36 4.86 37.63
N TYR A 342 19.07 6.06 38.13
CA TYR A 342 19.96 7.20 38.07
C TYR A 342 21.05 7.06 39.14
N ILE A 343 22.29 7.07 38.72
CA ILE A 343 23.45 7.15 39.60
C ILE A 343 23.95 8.59 39.59
N PRO A 344 24.00 9.28 40.76
CA PRO A 344 24.47 10.66 40.81
C PRO A 344 25.91 10.81 40.32
N GLU A 345 26.13 11.77 39.43
CA GLU A 345 27.47 12.08 38.89
C GLU A 345 28.34 12.81 39.92
N THR A 346 27.70 13.62 40.76
CA THR A 346 28.39 14.41 41.82
C THR A 346 27.72 14.15 43.17
N LEU A 347 28.50 14.04 44.21
CA LEU A 347 28.05 13.82 45.57
C LEU A 347 28.66 14.85 46.53
N SER A 348 27.88 15.33 47.48
CA SER A 348 28.36 16.10 48.62
C SER A 348 29.21 15.24 49.57
N LYS A 349 29.96 15.87 50.50
CA LYS A 349 30.79 15.14 51.44
C LYS A 349 29.98 14.19 52.33
N ASP A 350 28.79 14.59 52.74
CA ASP A 350 27.91 13.82 53.65
C ASP A 350 27.23 12.65 52.90
N GLU A 351 26.82 12.85 51.66
CA GLU A 351 26.25 11.80 50.81
C GLU A 351 27.32 10.74 50.49
N LYS A 352 28.55 11.16 50.18
CA LYS A 352 29.69 10.26 49.94
C LYS A 352 29.95 9.39 51.13
N LYS A 353 30.00 10.00 52.35
CA LYS A 353 30.21 9.28 53.60
C LYS A 353 29.10 8.26 53.88
N SER A 354 27.85 8.66 53.59
CA SER A 354 26.70 7.78 53.74
C SER A 354 26.75 6.56 52.80
N ILE A 355 27.13 6.76 51.55
CA ILE A 355 27.28 5.67 50.57
C ILE A 355 28.48 4.78 50.91
N GLU A 356 29.60 5.35 51.43
CA GLU A 356 30.76 4.58 51.88
C GLU A 356 30.43 3.62 53.04
N ASN A 357 29.51 3.99 53.93
CA ASN A 357 29.04 3.11 54.98
C ASN A 357 28.36 1.83 54.47
N PHE A 358 27.70 1.91 53.29
CA PHE A 358 27.07 0.73 52.68
C PHE A 358 28.02 -0.19 51.92
N ARG A 359 29.28 0.26 51.64
CA ARG A 359 30.26 -0.53 50.88
C ARG A 359 30.55 -1.89 51.50
N ASN A 360 30.51 -1.99 52.81
CA ASN A 360 30.80 -3.20 53.57
C ASN A 360 29.56 -4.00 53.97
N SER A 361 28.38 -3.54 53.60
CA SER A 361 27.10 -4.22 53.85
C SER A 361 26.92 -5.37 52.87
N ASP A 362 26.61 -6.57 53.34
CA ASP A 362 26.43 -7.76 52.52
C ASP A 362 25.27 -7.61 51.53
N ASN A 363 24.21 -6.88 51.90
CA ASN A 363 23.06 -6.64 51.06
C ASN A 363 23.35 -5.70 49.88
N PHE A 364 24.47 -4.93 49.90
CA PHE A 364 24.88 -4.06 48.81
C PHE A 364 25.89 -4.72 47.85
N ARG A 365 26.22 -6.01 48.06
CA ARG A 365 27.05 -6.79 47.16
C ARG A 365 26.18 -7.62 46.24
N PRO A 366 26.48 -7.66 44.90
CA PRO A 366 25.69 -8.46 43.96
C PRO A 366 25.85 -9.97 44.29
N THR A 367 24.71 -10.64 44.50
CA THR A 367 24.67 -12.09 44.72
C THR A 367 24.80 -12.84 43.38
N GLU A 368 25.27 -14.11 43.45
CA GLU A 368 25.40 -14.95 42.25
C GLU A 368 24.06 -15.13 41.51
N SER A 369 22.95 -15.26 42.26
CA SER A 369 21.62 -15.38 41.65
C SER A 369 21.20 -14.13 40.85
N ILE A 370 21.63 -12.95 41.29
CA ILE A 370 21.34 -11.69 40.55
C ILE A 370 22.23 -11.62 39.31
N LYS A 371 23.51 -12.00 39.41
CA LYS A 371 24.42 -12.07 38.26
C LYS A 371 23.89 -13.01 37.18
N GLU A 372 23.41 -14.20 37.55
CA GLU A 372 22.80 -15.14 36.61
C GLU A 372 21.52 -14.60 35.94
N LYS A 373 20.64 -13.92 36.71
CA LYS A 373 19.44 -13.31 36.16
C LYS A 373 19.77 -12.21 35.14
N ILE A 374 20.76 -11.37 35.45
CA ILE A 374 21.21 -10.32 34.52
C ILE A 374 21.84 -10.96 33.28
N PHE A 375 22.68 -11.99 33.45
CA PHE A 375 23.31 -12.68 32.33
C PHE A 375 22.28 -13.36 31.41
N ARG A 376 21.27 -14.06 31.95
CA ARG A 376 20.18 -14.65 31.14
C ARG A 376 19.44 -13.60 30.34
N ARG A 377 19.13 -12.43 30.94
CA ARG A 377 18.49 -11.32 30.24
C ARG A 377 19.38 -10.77 29.12
N PHE A 378 20.67 -10.61 29.39
CA PHE A 378 21.64 -10.18 28.39
C PHE A 378 21.68 -11.14 27.19
N LYS A 379 21.72 -12.45 27.47
CA LYS A 379 21.73 -13.48 26.44
C LYS A 379 20.48 -13.42 25.54
N SER A 380 19.27 -13.18 26.10
CA SER A 380 18.02 -13.08 25.33
C SER A 380 17.93 -11.88 24.37
N PHE A 381 18.89 -10.97 24.35
CA PHE A 381 19.00 -9.91 23.34
C PHE A 381 19.80 -10.35 22.10
N PHE A 382 20.52 -11.48 22.19
CA PHE A 382 21.36 -11.98 21.10
C PHE A 382 20.89 -13.32 20.52
N ASP A 383 19.90 -13.95 21.15
CA ASP A 383 19.18 -15.12 20.63
C ASP A 383 17.92 -14.66 19.87
#